data_dbba203a693fbbaa9427a2d306364fa7
#
_entry.id   dbba203a693fbbaa9427a2d306364fa7
#
_cell.length_a   1.000
_cell.length_b   1.000
_cell.length_c   1.000
_cell.angle_alpha   90.00
_cell.angle_beta   90.00
_cell.angle_gamma   90.00
#
_symmetry.space_group_name_H-M   'P 1'
#
loop_
_entity.id
_entity.type
_entity.pdbx_description
1 polymer ?
#
loop_
_entity_poly.entity_id
_entity_poly.type
_entity_poly.pdbx_seq_one_letter_code
_entity_poly.pdbx_strand_id
1 'polypeptide(L)'
;MNAIEMKNVNKEKLNIDLSGTILADIIGIEKKSYLELGLSNNRTYKLINAKYKMGVDIKGKPPFKGTTDEYFLNYPEIRYDIVYIDACHDIDYVLRDFNNSTKISNEWIVLHDMIPPTKDRTASISCGDSYKLLYHFFTETNFEFYAMDENFGLTFVRMPAKEVSLSNEVLSLSYENFIDLIKDKKLYSREEMLNILNT
;
A
#
# COMPACT_ATOMS: atom_id res chain seq x y z
N MET A 1 -7.31 -4.76 -33.80
CA MET A 1 -6.48 -4.48 -32.61
C MET A 1 -7.00 -5.33 -31.47
N ASN A 2 -6.14 -6.15 -30.90
CA ASN A 2 -6.48 -7.10 -29.84
C ASN A 2 -6.68 -6.35 -28.49
N ALA A 3 -7.51 -6.86 -27.60
CA ALA A 3 -7.71 -6.25 -26.25
C ALA A 3 -6.39 -6.06 -25.48
N ILE A 4 -5.38 -6.91 -25.75
CA ILE A 4 -4.03 -6.80 -25.21
C ILE A 4 -3.27 -5.59 -25.79
N GLU A 5 -3.44 -5.29 -27.09
CA GLU A 5 -2.82 -4.13 -27.74
C GLU A 5 -3.44 -2.81 -27.26
N MET A 6 -4.76 -2.78 -26.99
CA MET A 6 -5.39 -1.61 -26.40
C MET A 6 -4.94 -1.35 -24.96
N LYS A 7 -4.73 -2.41 -24.15
CA LYS A 7 -4.14 -2.26 -22.80
C LYS A 7 -2.72 -1.69 -22.86
N ASN A 8 -1.92 -2.10 -23.81
CA ASN A 8 -0.52 -1.63 -23.96
C ASN A 8 -0.44 -0.19 -24.48
N VAL A 9 -1.27 0.19 -25.46
CA VAL A 9 -1.31 1.55 -26.01
C VAL A 9 -1.77 2.58 -24.97
N ASN A 10 -2.67 2.21 -24.05
CA ASN A 10 -3.06 3.08 -22.94
C ASN A 10 -1.96 3.20 -21.87
N LYS A 11 -1.16 2.16 -21.65
CA LYS A 11 -0.04 2.20 -20.69
C LYS A 11 1.06 3.20 -21.09
N GLU A 12 1.36 3.33 -22.37
CA GLU A 12 2.40 4.27 -22.87
C GLU A 12 1.95 5.74 -22.92
N LYS A 13 0.64 6.02 -23.02
CA LYS A 13 0.10 7.39 -23.18
C LYS A 13 -0.20 8.11 -21.89
N LEU A 14 -0.23 7.45 -20.73
CA LEU A 14 -0.77 8.05 -19.51
C LEU A 14 0.34 8.22 -18.52
N ASN A 15 1.46 8.47 -18.45
CA ASN A 15 2.34 8.64 -17.27
C ASN A 15 1.68 8.00 -16.01
N ILE A 16 1.41 6.69 -16.11
CA ILE A 16 0.48 5.97 -15.25
C ILE A 16 1.16 5.79 -13.89
N ASP A 17 0.41 6.08 -12.86
CA ASP A 17 0.75 5.63 -11.51
C ASP A 17 0.95 4.11 -11.54
N LEU A 18 2.21 3.71 -11.39
CA LEU A 18 2.62 2.30 -11.47
C LEU A 18 1.92 1.45 -10.41
N SER A 19 1.62 2.00 -9.24
CA SER A 19 0.95 1.27 -8.17
C SER A 19 -0.44 0.77 -8.58
N GLY A 20 -1.25 1.61 -9.21
CA GLY A 20 -2.57 1.21 -9.69
C GLY A 20 -2.52 0.11 -10.75
N THR A 21 -1.53 0.14 -11.64
CA THR A 21 -1.37 -0.92 -12.64
C THR A 21 -0.85 -2.22 -12.04
N ILE A 22 0.08 -2.14 -11.08
CA ILE A 22 0.58 -3.30 -10.35
C ILE A 22 -0.57 -3.97 -9.58
N LEU A 23 -1.33 -3.19 -8.82
CA LEU A 23 -2.49 -3.70 -8.08
C LEU A 23 -3.52 -4.36 -9.00
N ALA A 24 -3.88 -3.72 -10.12
CA ALA A 24 -4.85 -4.23 -11.07
C ALA A 24 -4.41 -5.55 -11.74
N ASP A 25 -3.12 -5.66 -12.04
CA ASP A 25 -2.57 -6.84 -12.73
C ASP A 25 -2.29 -8.00 -11.74
N ILE A 26 -1.83 -7.68 -10.52
CA ILE A 26 -1.34 -8.68 -9.56
C ILE A 26 -2.50 -9.34 -8.80
N ILE A 27 -3.48 -8.58 -8.33
CA ILE A 27 -4.44 -9.09 -7.31
C ILE A 27 -5.72 -9.65 -7.94
N GLY A 28 -5.88 -9.63 -9.27
CA GLY A 28 -7.12 -10.12 -9.90
C GLY A 28 -8.38 -9.43 -9.35
N ILE A 29 -8.29 -8.14 -9.15
CA ILE A 29 -9.15 -7.28 -8.32
C ILE A 29 -10.61 -7.19 -8.79
N GLU A 30 -10.91 -7.60 -10.01
CA GLU A 30 -12.26 -7.47 -10.62
C GLU A 30 -13.37 -8.15 -9.82
N LYS A 31 -13.03 -9.20 -9.08
CA LYS A 31 -13.98 -9.97 -8.26
C LYS A 31 -13.93 -9.59 -6.78
N LYS A 32 -13.02 -8.69 -6.39
CA LYS A 32 -12.70 -8.34 -5.01
C LYS A 32 -13.40 -7.06 -4.57
N SER A 33 -13.50 -6.88 -3.27
CA SER A 33 -13.82 -5.61 -2.63
C SER A 33 -12.53 -4.86 -2.28
N TYR A 34 -12.53 -3.54 -2.51
CA TYR A 34 -11.34 -2.70 -2.42
C TYR A 34 -11.60 -1.43 -1.64
N LEU A 35 -10.72 -1.14 -0.69
CA LEU A 35 -10.66 0.14 0.03
C LEU A 35 -9.34 0.85 -0.28
N GLU A 36 -9.39 2.13 -0.62
CA GLU A 36 -8.21 2.99 -0.78
C GLU A 36 -8.24 4.12 0.25
N LEU A 37 -7.21 4.18 1.08
CA LEU A 37 -6.96 5.23 2.06
C LEU A 37 -5.96 6.22 1.47
N GLY A 38 -6.41 7.45 1.17
CA GLY A 38 -5.64 8.45 0.43
C GLY A 38 -5.79 8.28 -1.09
N LEU A 39 -6.59 9.16 -1.71
CA LEU A 39 -6.87 9.10 -3.13
C LEU A 39 -6.06 10.12 -3.95
N SER A 40 -5.59 11.19 -3.30
CA SER A 40 -4.88 12.28 -3.96
C SER A 40 -5.61 12.76 -5.23
N ASN A 41 -5.06 12.46 -6.41
CA ASN A 41 -5.65 12.78 -7.70
C ASN A 41 -6.56 11.67 -8.28
N ASN A 42 -6.86 10.64 -7.51
CA ASN A 42 -7.68 9.46 -7.86
C ASN A 42 -7.11 8.62 -9.01
N ARG A 43 -5.80 8.63 -9.28
CA ARG A 43 -5.24 7.86 -10.39
C ARG A 43 -5.35 6.36 -10.14
N THR A 44 -4.84 5.89 -9.02
CA THR A 44 -4.93 4.49 -8.60
C THR A 44 -6.39 4.06 -8.52
N TYR A 45 -7.21 4.78 -7.77
CA TYR A 45 -8.62 4.48 -7.57
C TYR A 45 -9.41 4.31 -8.89
N LYS A 46 -9.14 5.15 -9.89
CA LYS A 46 -9.82 5.07 -11.20
C LYS A 46 -9.43 3.83 -12.00
N LEU A 47 -8.19 3.37 -11.87
CA LEU A 47 -7.68 2.19 -12.58
C LEU A 47 -8.22 0.88 -12.01
N ILE A 48 -8.55 0.87 -10.71
CA ILE A 48 -9.06 -0.32 -10.04
C ILE A 48 -10.49 -0.62 -10.47
N ASN A 49 -10.69 -1.77 -11.12
CA ASN A 49 -12.00 -2.29 -11.50
C ASN A 49 -12.44 -3.40 -10.53
N ALA A 50 -12.75 -3.01 -9.28
CA ALA A 50 -13.22 -3.95 -8.26
C ALA A 50 -14.73 -4.13 -8.29
N LYS A 51 -15.23 -5.28 -7.80
CA LYS A 51 -16.66 -5.56 -7.64
C LYS A 51 -17.36 -4.52 -6.76
N TYR A 52 -16.70 -4.11 -5.70
CA TYR A 52 -17.09 -3.00 -4.82
C TYR A 52 -15.83 -2.23 -4.45
N LYS A 53 -15.89 -0.91 -4.52
CA LYS A 53 -14.76 -0.08 -4.08
C LYS A 53 -15.19 1.14 -3.30
N MET A 54 -14.41 1.46 -2.27
CA MET A 54 -14.52 2.64 -1.44
C MET A 54 -13.20 3.39 -1.45
N GLY A 55 -13.25 4.70 -1.38
CA GLY A 55 -12.09 5.57 -1.31
C GLY A 55 -12.28 6.64 -0.26
N VAL A 56 -11.26 6.88 0.55
CA VAL A 56 -11.25 7.82 1.67
C VAL A 56 -10.22 8.91 1.42
N ASP A 57 -10.61 10.17 1.47
CA ASP A 57 -9.69 11.31 1.39
C ASP A 57 -10.30 12.55 2.06
N ILE A 58 -9.44 13.39 2.64
CA ILE A 58 -9.85 14.69 3.22
C ILE A 58 -10.06 15.76 2.13
N LYS A 59 -9.50 15.55 0.94
CA LYS A 59 -9.52 16.48 -0.17
C LYS A 59 -10.38 15.97 -1.34
N GLY A 60 -10.67 16.84 -2.28
CA GLY A 60 -11.36 16.46 -3.49
C GLY A 60 -12.83 16.07 -3.31
N LYS A 61 -13.25 15.08 -4.08
CA LYS A 61 -14.60 14.49 -4.07
C LYS A 61 -14.50 12.95 -3.98
N PRO A 62 -13.95 12.40 -2.91
CA PRO A 62 -13.90 10.96 -2.70
C PRO A 62 -15.30 10.41 -2.39
N PRO A 63 -15.51 9.08 -2.47
CA PRO A 63 -16.71 8.42 -1.98
C PRO A 63 -16.98 8.68 -0.49
N PHE A 64 -15.93 8.66 0.34
CA PHE A 64 -15.98 9.13 1.72
C PHE A 64 -15.03 10.32 1.89
N LYS A 65 -15.60 11.48 2.23
CA LYS A 65 -14.82 12.69 2.50
C LYS A 65 -14.61 12.86 4.00
N GLY A 66 -13.40 12.59 4.47
CA GLY A 66 -13.00 12.65 5.87
C GLY A 66 -11.62 12.03 6.07
N THR A 67 -11.21 11.96 7.32
CA THR A 67 -9.98 11.26 7.72
C THR A 67 -10.16 9.75 7.69
N THR A 68 -9.06 9.02 7.66
CA THR A 68 -9.08 7.56 7.78
C THR A 68 -9.65 7.12 9.12
N ASP A 69 -9.34 7.83 10.22
CA ASP A 69 -9.90 7.58 11.55
C ASP A 69 -11.42 7.71 11.58
N GLU A 70 -11.96 8.78 10.99
CA GLU A 70 -13.41 8.97 10.88
C GLU A 70 -14.06 7.84 10.09
N TYR A 71 -13.39 7.37 9.02
CA TYR A 71 -13.89 6.24 8.25
C TYR A 71 -13.96 4.97 9.07
N PHE A 72 -12.87 4.58 9.73
CA PHE A 72 -12.84 3.37 10.57
C PHE A 72 -13.81 3.43 11.74
N LEU A 73 -14.00 4.61 12.32
CA LEU A 73 -14.98 4.82 13.41
C LEU A 73 -16.43 4.64 12.94
N ASN A 74 -16.74 5.13 11.73
CA ASN A 74 -18.10 5.09 11.19
C ASN A 74 -18.47 3.73 10.58
N TYR A 75 -17.46 2.96 10.12
CA TYR A 75 -17.68 1.70 9.38
C TYR A 75 -16.82 0.55 9.89
N PRO A 76 -16.82 0.24 11.20
CA PRO A 76 -15.92 -0.76 11.79
C PRO A 76 -16.21 -2.20 11.34
N GLU A 77 -17.45 -2.46 10.86
CA GLU A 77 -17.90 -3.81 10.47
C GLU A 77 -17.76 -4.10 8.97
N ILE A 78 -17.46 -3.07 8.15
CA ILE A 78 -17.32 -3.30 6.72
C ILE A 78 -15.98 -3.96 6.43
N ARG A 79 -16.00 -5.08 5.71
CA ARG A 79 -14.83 -5.86 5.33
C ARG A 79 -14.48 -5.66 3.87
N TYR A 80 -13.18 -5.68 3.58
CA TYR A 80 -12.63 -5.58 2.23
C TYR A 80 -11.66 -6.72 1.99
N ASP A 81 -11.64 -7.25 0.77
CA ASP A 81 -10.63 -8.25 0.40
C ASP A 81 -9.25 -7.59 0.32
N ILE A 82 -9.20 -6.35 -0.14
CA ILE A 82 -7.96 -5.58 -0.29
C ILE A 82 -8.13 -4.20 0.34
N VAL A 83 -7.18 -3.80 1.18
CA VAL A 83 -7.03 -2.44 1.69
C VAL A 83 -5.71 -1.86 1.19
N TYR A 84 -5.76 -0.76 0.45
CA TYR A 84 -4.58 -0.03 -0.04
C TYR A 84 -4.37 1.25 0.77
N ILE A 85 -3.18 1.43 1.33
CA ILE A 85 -2.81 2.53 2.21
C ILE A 85 -1.82 3.43 1.48
N ASP A 86 -2.26 4.65 1.14
CA ASP A 86 -1.49 5.69 0.45
C ASP A 86 -1.96 7.10 0.91
N ALA A 87 -2.16 7.26 2.23
CA ALA A 87 -2.72 8.49 2.80
C ALA A 87 -1.61 9.43 3.31
N CYS A 88 -1.41 9.50 4.63
CA CYS A 88 -0.33 10.27 5.24
C CYS A 88 0.87 9.34 5.46
N HIS A 89 2.07 9.77 5.06
CA HIS A 89 3.27 8.94 5.10
C HIS A 89 4.12 9.13 6.37
N ASP A 90 3.65 9.93 7.33
CA ASP A 90 4.27 10.01 8.65
C ASP A 90 3.93 8.74 9.44
N ILE A 91 4.91 8.17 10.12
CA ILE A 91 4.86 6.82 10.72
C ILE A 91 3.67 6.62 11.65
N ASP A 92 3.27 7.61 12.43
CA ASP A 92 2.15 7.51 13.36
C ASP A 92 0.81 7.28 12.64
N TYR A 93 0.64 7.89 11.46
CA TYR A 93 -0.56 7.72 10.65
C TYR A 93 -0.53 6.40 9.88
N VAL A 94 0.59 6.07 9.26
CA VAL A 94 0.76 4.79 8.53
C VAL A 94 0.55 3.60 9.46
N LEU A 95 1.14 3.64 10.66
CA LEU A 95 0.97 2.60 11.68
C LEU A 95 -0.49 2.45 12.11
N ARG A 96 -1.18 3.56 12.34
CA ARG A 96 -2.59 3.55 12.74
C ARG A 96 -3.49 3.03 11.62
N ASP A 97 -3.27 3.46 10.39
CA ASP A 97 -4.02 2.99 9.22
C ASP A 97 -3.78 1.49 8.99
N PHE A 98 -2.54 1.01 9.13
CA PHE A 98 -2.22 -0.41 9.08
C PHE A 98 -2.97 -1.19 10.16
N ASN A 99 -2.86 -0.78 11.43
CA ASN A 99 -3.51 -1.47 12.56
C ASN A 99 -5.04 -1.50 12.43
N ASN A 100 -5.66 -0.41 11.98
CA ASN A 100 -7.09 -0.40 11.70
C ASN A 100 -7.45 -1.31 10.51
N SER A 101 -6.60 -1.35 9.48
CA SER A 101 -6.80 -2.20 8.32
C SER A 101 -6.72 -3.69 8.65
N THR A 102 -5.92 -4.12 9.64
CA THR A 102 -5.88 -5.54 10.08
C THR A 102 -7.23 -6.04 10.60
N LYS A 103 -8.09 -5.14 11.06
CA LYS A 103 -9.43 -5.48 11.60
C LYS A 103 -10.46 -5.70 10.50
N ILE A 104 -10.27 -5.08 9.33
CA ILE A 104 -11.26 -5.03 8.26
C ILE A 104 -10.80 -5.66 6.92
N SER A 105 -9.53 -6.04 6.78
CA SER A 105 -9.03 -6.72 5.59
C SER A 105 -9.23 -8.24 5.70
N ASN A 106 -9.70 -8.87 4.60
CA ASN A 106 -9.88 -10.31 4.51
C ASN A 106 -8.67 -11.02 3.92
N GLU A 107 -7.98 -10.40 2.92
CA GLU A 107 -6.93 -11.07 2.17
C GLU A 107 -5.61 -10.30 2.18
N TRP A 108 -5.62 -9.02 1.81
CA TRP A 108 -4.41 -8.25 1.64
C TRP A 108 -4.52 -6.82 2.16
N ILE A 109 -3.45 -6.38 2.83
CA ILE A 109 -3.16 -4.97 3.05
C ILE A 109 -1.96 -4.62 2.18
N VAL A 110 -2.07 -3.55 1.38
CA VAL A 110 -0.98 -3.07 0.54
C VAL A 110 -0.61 -1.67 0.96
N LEU A 111 0.67 -1.46 1.28
CA LEU A 111 1.20 -0.15 1.69
C LEU A 111 2.07 0.43 0.57
N HIS A 112 1.94 1.72 0.33
CA HIS A 112 2.73 2.49 -0.61
C HIS A 112 3.85 3.29 0.08
N ASP A 113 4.83 3.76 -0.71
CA ASP A 113 5.94 4.61 -0.26
C ASP A 113 6.83 4.01 0.84
N MET A 114 6.93 2.67 0.90
CA MET A 114 7.67 1.96 1.94
C MET A 114 9.18 1.89 1.72
N ILE A 115 9.67 2.23 0.52
CA ILE A 115 11.11 2.21 0.16
C ILE A 115 11.46 3.55 -0.49
N PRO A 116 11.74 4.61 0.29
CA PRO A 116 12.19 5.89 -0.27
C PRO A 116 13.48 5.71 -1.07
N PRO A 117 13.56 6.16 -2.33
CA PRO A 117 14.75 5.95 -3.17
C PRO A 117 15.97 6.78 -2.72
N THR A 118 15.72 7.87 -2.00
CA THR A 118 16.77 8.78 -1.51
C THR A 118 16.34 9.39 -0.17
N LYS A 119 17.31 9.89 0.60
CA LYS A 119 17.04 10.49 1.92
C LYS A 119 16.10 11.70 1.88
N ASP A 120 16.19 12.53 0.86
CA ASP A 120 15.30 13.69 0.70
C ASP A 120 13.83 13.28 0.47
N ARG A 121 13.59 12.05 -0.01
CA ARG A 121 12.24 11.49 -0.16
C ARG A 121 11.63 11.02 1.17
N THR A 122 12.37 11.03 2.27
CA THR A 122 11.81 10.77 3.61
C THR A 122 11.08 11.99 4.21
N ALA A 123 10.95 13.09 3.49
CA ALA A 123 10.11 14.21 3.91
C ALA A 123 8.62 13.83 3.85
N SER A 124 7.81 14.34 4.81
CA SER A 124 6.36 14.05 4.91
C SER A 124 5.54 14.31 3.66
N ILE A 125 5.99 15.23 2.80
CA ILE A 125 5.34 15.53 1.51
C ILE A 125 5.65 14.50 0.40
N SER A 126 6.48 13.50 0.70
CA SER A 126 6.86 12.40 -0.20
C SER A 126 6.61 11.08 0.53
N CYS A 127 7.59 10.16 0.57
CA CYS A 127 7.44 8.87 1.24
C CYS A 127 7.39 8.96 2.79
N GLY A 128 7.71 10.11 3.37
CA GLY A 128 7.74 10.27 4.81
C GLY A 128 8.71 9.31 5.48
N ASP A 129 8.36 8.88 6.67
CA ASP A 129 9.12 7.89 7.42
C ASP A 129 8.41 6.52 7.54
N SER A 130 7.50 6.23 6.59
CA SER A 130 6.79 4.95 6.44
C SER A 130 7.73 3.73 6.37
N TYR A 131 8.96 3.90 5.86
CA TYR A 131 10.01 2.88 5.81
C TYR A 131 10.32 2.25 7.19
N LYS A 132 10.05 2.95 8.28
CA LYS A 132 10.21 2.44 9.65
C LYS A 132 9.26 1.27 9.93
N LEU A 133 8.05 1.31 9.37
CA LEU A 133 7.11 0.19 9.48
C LEU A 133 7.62 -1.02 8.69
N LEU A 134 8.19 -0.83 7.50
CA LEU A 134 8.80 -1.92 6.73
C LEU A 134 10.03 -2.50 7.44
N TYR A 135 10.86 -1.64 8.06
CA TYR A 135 11.96 -2.12 8.91
C TYR A 135 11.46 -3.03 10.02
N HIS A 136 10.40 -2.61 10.74
CA HIS A 136 9.76 -3.43 11.77
C HIS A 136 9.24 -4.77 11.22
N PHE A 137 8.66 -4.78 10.02
CA PHE A 137 8.23 -6.02 9.39
C PHE A 137 9.39 -6.99 9.17
N PHE A 138 10.53 -6.52 8.73
CA PHE A 138 11.72 -7.35 8.51
C PHE A 138 12.40 -7.83 9.79
N THR A 139 12.23 -7.17 10.92
CA THR A 139 12.99 -7.42 12.14
C THR A 139 12.18 -8.01 13.28
N GLU A 140 10.90 -7.68 13.39
CA GLU A 140 10.12 -7.93 14.60
C GLU A 140 8.79 -8.67 14.36
N THR A 141 8.40 -8.92 13.09
CA THR A 141 7.13 -9.60 12.81
C THR A 141 7.31 -11.03 12.29
N ASN A 142 6.26 -11.82 12.44
CA ASN A 142 6.19 -13.21 11.97
C ASN A 142 5.01 -13.49 11.04
N PHE A 143 4.30 -12.44 10.57
CA PHE A 143 3.27 -12.61 9.55
C PHE A 143 3.88 -12.56 8.14
N GLU A 144 3.14 -13.05 7.18
CA GLU A 144 3.56 -13.15 5.78
C GLU A 144 3.45 -11.78 5.10
N PHE A 145 4.56 -11.30 4.54
CA PHE A 145 4.58 -10.07 3.74
C PHE A 145 5.62 -10.15 2.61
N TYR A 146 5.42 -9.31 1.61
CA TYR A 146 6.26 -9.23 0.42
C TYR A 146 6.51 -7.77 0.06
N ALA A 147 7.77 -7.36 0.02
CA ALA A 147 8.16 -6.00 -0.35
C ALA A 147 8.71 -5.97 -1.78
N MET A 148 8.25 -5.01 -2.58
CA MET A 148 8.69 -4.75 -3.94
C MET A 148 9.42 -3.42 -4.00
N ASP A 149 10.55 -3.35 -4.71
CA ASP A 149 11.26 -2.10 -5.00
C ASP A 149 10.77 -1.50 -6.33
N GLU A 150 9.46 -1.30 -6.42
CA GLU A 150 8.83 -0.61 -7.54
C GLU A 150 7.95 0.52 -6.99
N ASN A 151 7.92 1.66 -7.68
CA ASN A 151 7.07 2.79 -7.35
C ASN A 151 7.20 3.24 -5.87
N PHE A 152 8.41 3.52 -5.42
CA PHE A 152 8.76 3.91 -4.04
C PHE A 152 8.48 2.84 -2.97
N GLY A 153 8.34 1.59 -3.39
CA GLY A 153 8.11 0.45 -2.50
C GLY A 153 6.64 0.15 -2.26
N LEU A 154 6.18 -0.98 -2.79
CA LEU A 154 4.90 -1.57 -2.45
C LEU A 154 5.13 -2.74 -1.49
N THR A 155 4.41 -2.77 -0.38
CA THR A 155 4.48 -3.86 0.57
C THR A 155 3.12 -4.53 0.71
N PHE A 156 3.05 -5.80 0.35
CA PHE A 156 1.86 -6.64 0.44
C PHE A 156 1.91 -7.46 1.71
N VAL A 157 0.93 -7.31 2.57
CA VAL A 157 0.77 -8.07 3.82
C VAL A 157 -0.42 -9.01 3.67
N ARG A 158 -0.17 -10.32 3.81
CA ARG A 158 -1.24 -11.34 3.72
C ARG A 158 -1.99 -11.43 5.04
N MET A 159 -3.30 -11.51 4.97
CA MET A 159 -4.13 -11.73 6.14
C MET A 159 -4.20 -13.23 6.51
N PRO A 160 -4.28 -13.59 7.79
CA PRO A 160 -4.39 -12.68 8.93
C PRO A 160 -3.03 -12.10 9.38
N ALA A 161 -2.96 -10.79 9.49
CA ALA A 161 -1.88 -10.08 10.17
C ALA A 161 -2.40 -9.52 11.51
N LYS A 162 -1.49 -9.20 12.43
CA LYS A 162 -1.82 -8.63 13.73
C LYS A 162 -1.48 -7.15 13.78
N GLU A 163 -2.14 -6.44 14.67
CA GLU A 163 -1.70 -5.09 15.04
C GLU A 163 -0.26 -5.12 15.55
N VAL A 164 0.50 -4.09 15.22
CA VAL A 164 1.89 -3.93 15.64
C VAL A 164 2.07 -2.64 16.46
N SER A 165 3.09 -2.63 17.30
CA SER A 165 3.56 -1.44 18.00
C SER A 165 5.06 -1.29 17.73
N LEU A 166 5.51 -0.08 17.48
CA LEU A 166 6.91 0.18 17.17
C LEU A 166 7.68 0.49 18.45
N SER A 167 8.86 -0.11 18.59
CA SER A 167 9.80 0.21 19.66
C SER A 167 10.39 1.61 19.47
N ASN A 168 10.93 2.21 20.54
CA ASN A 168 11.64 3.49 20.46
C ASN A 168 12.86 3.41 19.52
N GLU A 169 13.46 2.24 19.40
CA GLU A 169 14.56 1.98 18.48
C GLU A 169 14.11 2.14 17.03
N VAL A 170 12.99 1.50 16.66
CA VAL A 170 12.40 1.65 15.32
C VAL A 170 11.94 3.08 15.06
N LEU A 171 11.29 3.74 16.02
CA LEU A 171 10.84 5.13 15.86
C LEU A 171 12.01 6.12 15.66
N SER A 172 13.19 5.84 16.23
CA SER A 172 14.41 6.65 16.07
C SER A 172 15.30 6.22 14.90
N LEU A 173 14.84 5.22 14.09
CA LEU A 173 15.62 4.67 12.98
C LEU A 173 15.98 5.74 11.95
N SER A 174 17.27 5.82 11.59
CA SER A 174 17.72 6.67 10.49
C SER A 174 17.46 6.01 9.13
N TYR A 175 17.36 6.82 8.08
CA TYR A 175 17.24 6.32 6.71
C TYR A 175 18.44 5.46 6.30
N GLU A 176 19.66 5.83 6.73
CA GLU A 176 20.89 5.10 6.42
C GLU A 176 20.85 3.67 6.99
N ASN A 177 20.40 3.53 8.25
CA ASN A 177 20.26 2.20 8.88
C ASN A 177 19.19 1.34 8.20
N PHE A 178 18.11 1.97 7.71
CA PHE A 178 17.10 1.27 6.91
C PHE A 178 17.69 0.76 5.60
N ILE A 179 18.43 1.60 4.87
CA ILE A 179 19.06 1.22 3.60
C ILE A 179 20.09 0.09 3.81
N ASP A 180 20.84 0.12 4.91
CA ASP A 180 21.78 -0.96 5.22
C ASP A 180 21.06 -2.29 5.49
N LEU A 181 19.93 -2.27 6.18
CA LEU A 181 19.10 -3.47 6.35
C LEU A 181 18.56 -4.00 5.02
N ILE A 182 17.97 -3.12 4.19
CA ILE A 182 17.19 -3.56 3.03
C ILE A 182 18.07 -4.16 1.93
N LYS A 183 19.37 -3.80 1.87
CA LYS A 183 20.35 -4.39 0.93
C LYS A 183 20.43 -5.92 1.05
N ASP A 184 20.22 -6.45 2.25
CA ASP A 184 20.32 -7.89 2.55
C ASP A 184 18.95 -8.58 2.54
N LYS A 185 17.87 -7.86 2.25
CA LYS A 185 16.51 -8.41 2.23
C LYS A 185 16.09 -8.77 0.82
N LYS A 186 15.29 -9.83 0.72
CA LYS A 186 14.65 -10.17 -0.54
C LYS A 186 13.57 -9.15 -0.86
N LEU A 187 13.74 -8.48 -2.01
CA LEU A 187 12.70 -7.69 -2.65
C LEU A 187 12.16 -8.47 -3.85
N TYR A 188 10.86 -8.41 -4.05
CA TYR A 188 10.17 -9.21 -5.05
C TYR A 188 9.95 -8.40 -6.32
N SER A 189 10.19 -9.02 -7.46
CA SER A 189 9.80 -8.48 -8.75
C SER A 189 8.28 -8.65 -8.98
N ARG A 190 7.75 -7.91 -9.96
CA ARG A 190 6.35 -8.04 -10.36
C ARG A 190 5.99 -9.47 -10.79
N GLU A 191 6.86 -10.15 -11.52
CA GLU A 191 6.66 -11.53 -11.96
C GLU A 191 6.56 -12.50 -10.79
N GLU A 192 7.47 -12.37 -9.79
CA GLU A 192 7.43 -13.17 -8.58
C GLU A 192 6.13 -12.93 -7.80
N MET A 193 5.70 -11.66 -7.66
CA MET A 193 4.43 -11.34 -7.00
C MET A 193 3.23 -11.90 -7.73
N LEU A 194 3.18 -11.84 -9.05
CA LEU A 194 2.11 -12.48 -9.84
C LEU A 194 2.01 -13.98 -9.56
N ASN A 195 3.14 -14.67 -9.43
CA ASN A 195 3.15 -16.10 -9.11
C ASN A 195 2.67 -16.38 -7.68
N ILE A 196 3.05 -15.55 -6.70
CA ILE A 196 2.65 -15.69 -5.28
C ILE A 196 1.14 -15.47 -5.11
N LEU A 197 0.58 -14.48 -5.80
CA LEU A 197 -0.81 -14.06 -5.60
C LEU A 197 -1.82 -14.91 -6.39
N ASN A 198 -1.35 -15.69 -7.37
CA ASN A 198 -2.17 -16.61 -8.15
C ASN A 198 -2.16 -18.05 -7.57
N THR A 199 -1.45 -18.30 -6.47
CA THR A 199 -1.46 -19.57 -5.71
C THR A 199 -2.37 -19.47 -4.50
#